data_27778b50252c3d38c080983979215054
#
_entry.id   27778b50252c3d38c080983979215054
#
_cell.length_a   1.000
_cell.length_b   1.000
_cell.length_c   1.000
_cell.angle_alpha   90.00
_cell.angle_beta   90.00
_cell.angle_gamma   90.00
#
_symmetry.space_group_name_H-M   'P 1'
#
loop_
_entity.id
_entity.type
_entity.pdbx_description
1 polymer ?
#
loop_
_entity_poly.entity_id
_entity_poly.type
_entity_poly.pdbx_seq_one_letter_code
_entity_poly.pdbx_strand_id
1 'polypeptide(L)' 'KIMAKVRVTQIKSKNGASQKQIACLQSLGIRRIRHSVELELTPVYKGMIEKVLHLVKVEEIN' A
#
# COMPACT_ATOMS: atom_id res chain seq x y z
N LYS A 1 -20.87 -11.59 2.45
CA LYS A 1 -19.73 -11.06 1.69
C LYS A 1 -18.51 -10.88 2.58
N ILE A 2 -17.40 -11.36 2.12
CA ILE A 2 -16.18 -11.33 2.89
C ILE A 2 -15.28 -10.24 2.35
N MET A 3 -14.79 -9.42 3.25
CA MET A 3 -13.83 -8.40 2.89
C MET A 3 -12.53 -8.71 3.61
N ALA A 4 -11.49 -8.92 2.85
CA ALA A 4 -10.20 -9.22 3.42
C ALA A 4 -9.57 -7.92 3.91
N LYS A 5 -8.93 -8.00 5.06
CA LYS A 5 -8.11 -6.91 5.55
C LYS A 5 -6.66 -7.23 5.29
N VAL A 6 -5.92 -6.22 4.92
CA VAL A 6 -4.50 -6.37 4.66
C VAL A 6 -3.74 -5.27 5.37
N ARG A 7 -2.51 -5.59 5.73
CA ARG A 7 -1.58 -4.61 6.25
C ARG A 7 -0.56 -4.33 5.18
N VAL A 8 -0.43 -3.07 4.84
CA VAL A 8 0.52 -2.64 3.82
C VAL A 8 1.60 -1.84 4.51
N THR A 9 2.84 -2.28 4.36
CA THR A 9 3.99 -1.65 5.00
C THR A 9 4.96 -1.22 3.92
N GLN A 10 5.39 0.02 3.96
CA GLN A 10 6.38 0.50 3.01
C GLN A 10 7.75 -0.05 3.44
N ILE A 11 8.36 -0.83 2.57
CA ILE A 11 9.65 -1.45 2.88
C ILE A 11 10.81 -0.81 2.14
N LYS A 12 10.52 0.02 1.16
CA LYS A 12 11.57 0.70 0.42
C LYS A 12 11.29 2.18 0.40
N SER A 13 12.37 2.96 0.35
CA SER A 13 12.26 4.40 0.25
C SER A 13 11.50 4.78 -1.01
N LYS A 14 10.71 5.84 -0.93
CA LYS A 14 10.02 6.35 -2.11
C LYS A 14 10.93 7.19 -2.98
N ASN A 15 12.19 7.38 -2.58
CA ASN A 15 13.17 7.99 -3.46
C ASN A 15 13.31 7.13 -4.69
N GLY A 16 13.19 7.73 -5.87
CA GLY A 16 13.23 6.97 -7.09
C GLY A 16 11.88 6.46 -7.56
N ALA A 17 10.85 6.57 -6.73
CA ALA A 17 9.51 6.22 -7.16
C ALA A 17 8.92 7.34 -8.00
N SER A 18 8.04 6.99 -8.93
CA SER A 18 7.38 7.99 -9.73
C SER A 18 6.39 8.77 -8.88
N GLN A 19 6.01 9.95 -9.37
CA GLN A 19 5.03 10.75 -8.65
C GLN A 19 3.70 10.01 -8.53
N LYS A 20 3.34 9.22 -9.53
CA LYS A 20 2.12 8.44 -9.46
C LYS A 20 2.20 7.40 -8.36
N GLN A 21 3.35 6.77 -8.19
CA GLN A 21 3.53 5.79 -7.13
C GLN A 21 3.49 6.45 -5.76
N ILE A 22 4.10 7.61 -5.63
CA ILE A 22 4.06 8.35 -4.38
C ILE A 22 2.63 8.76 -4.05
N ALA A 23 1.87 9.19 -5.05
CA ALA A 23 0.49 9.55 -4.84
C ALA A 23 -0.33 8.35 -4.39
N CYS A 24 -0.06 7.16 -4.94
CA CYS A 24 -0.75 5.95 -4.50
C CYS A 24 -0.44 5.65 -3.04
N LEU A 25 0.83 5.79 -2.64
CA LEU A 25 1.19 5.56 -1.25
C LEU A 25 0.48 6.54 -0.33
N GLN A 26 0.41 7.80 -0.73
CA GLN A 26 -0.28 8.80 0.08
C GLN A 26 -1.77 8.52 0.17
N SER A 27 -2.35 8.04 -0.92
CA SER A 27 -3.78 7.67 -0.91
C SER A 27 -4.04 6.51 0.02
N LEU A 28 -3.07 5.61 0.16
CA LEU A 28 -3.19 4.50 1.09
C LEU A 28 -2.95 4.92 2.54
N GLY A 29 -2.42 6.11 2.75
CA GLY A 29 -2.14 6.61 4.08
C GLY A 29 -0.71 6.39 4.53
N ILE A 30 0.14 5.89 3.64
CA ILE A 30 1.53 5.63 3.97
C ILE A 30 2.34 6.88 3.66
N ARG A 31 3.06 7.38 4.64
CA ARG A 31 3.79 8.63 4.49
C ARG A 31 5.29 8.50 4.63
N ARG A 32 5.77 7.37 5.13
CA ARG A 32 7.20 7.20 5.32
C ARG A 32 7.53 5.72 5.31
N ILE A 33 8.80 5.45 5.17
CA ILE A 33 9.28 4.08 5.12
C ILE A 33 8.97 3.38 6.44
N ARG A 34 8.63 2.12 6.34
CA ARG A 34 8.27 1.25 7.47
C ARG A 34 6.97 1.66 8.15
N HIS A 35 6.28 2.63 7.60
CA HIS A 35 4.94 2.95 8.08
C HIS A 35 3.98 1.89 7.54
N SER A 36 3.16 1.34 8.40
CA SER A 36 2.19 0.34 7.98
C SER A 36 0.78 0.84 8.23
N VAL A 37 -0.12 0.43 7.37
CA VAL A 37 -1.53 0.76 7.50
C VAL A 37 -2.35 -0.51 7.29
N GLU A 38 -3.50 -0.56 7.93
CA GLU A 38 -4.45 -1.64 7.75
C GLU A 38 -5.64 -1.11 7.02
N LEU A 39 -6.05 -1.83 5.99
CA LEU A 39 -7.19 -1.40 5.20
C LEU A 39 -7.89 -2.60 4.60
N GLU A 40 -9.10 -2.38 4.16
CA GLU A 40 -9.86 -3.41 3.49
C GLU A 40 -9.41 -3.52 2.04
N LEU A 41 -9.28 -4.75 1.59
CA LEU A 41 -8.83 -5.00 0.22
C LEU A 41 -10.02 -4.84 -0.71
N THR A 42 -10.22 -3.64 -1.20
CA THR A 42 -11.24 -3.36 -2.20
C THR A 42 -10.60 -3.34 -3.58
N PRO A 43 -11.40 -3.44 -4.65
CA PRO A 43 -10.83 -3.35 -5.99
C PRO A 43 -10.02 -2.08 -6.22
N VAL A 44 -10.46 -0.97 -5.63
CA VAL A 44 -9.76 0.30 -5.78
C VAL A 44 -8.40 0.23 -5.09
N TYR A 45 -8.38 -0.21 -3.84
CA TYR A 45 -7.12 -0.31 -3.11
C TYR A 45 -6.22 -1.37 -3.70
N LYS A 46 -6.81 -2.46 -4.17
CA LYS A 46 -6.00 -3.50 -4.78
C LYS A 46 -5.24 -2.95 -5.98
N GLY A 47 -5.91 -2.18 -6.82
CA GLY A 47 -5.25 -1.57 -7.96
C GLY A 47 -4.12 -0.64 -7.56
N MET A 48 -4.33 0.17 -6.52
CA MET A 48 -3.30 1.06 -6.05
C MET A 48 -2.12 0.31 -5.44
N ILE A 49 -2.41 -0.73 -4.69
CA ILE A 49 -1.35 -1.55 -4.09
C ILE A 49 -0.51 -2.21 -5.16
N GLU A 50 -1.15 -2.71 -6.23
CA GLU A 50 -0.41 -3.37 -7.28
C GLU A 50 0.59 -2.43 -7.96
N LYS A 51 0.27 -1.16 -8.01
CA LYS A 51 1.18 -0.20 -8.62
C LYS A 51 2.43 0.04 -7.78
N VAL A 52 2.37 -0.23 -6.50
CA VAL A 52 3.49 0.03 -5.60
C VAL A 52 3.96 -1.24 -4.90
N LEU A 53 3.61 -2.41 -5.44
CA LEU A 53 4.00 -3.67 -4.80
C LEU A 53 5.50 -3.79 -4.58
N HIS A 54 6.28 -3.22 -5.47
CA HIS A 54 7.73 -3.29 -5.34
C HIS A 54 8.26 -2.38 -4.24
N LEU A 55 7.40 -1.55 -3.68
CA LEU A 55 7.79 -0.62 -2.61
C LEU A 55 7.21 -1.03 -1.26
N VAL A 56 6.24 -1.92 -1.25
CA VAL A 56 5.54 -2.26 -0.02
C VAL A 56 5.43 -3.77 0.12
N LYS A 57 5.15 -4.18 1.34
CA LYS A 57 4.83 -5.56 1.64
C LYS A 57 3.38 -5.62 2.09
N VAL A 58 2.64 -6.57 1.53
CA VAL A 58 1.23 -6.73 1.84
C VAL A 58 1.05 -8.03 2.61
N GLU A 59 0.38 -7.95 3.74
CA GLU A 59 0.09 -9.13 4.57
C GLU A 59 -1.40 -9.20 4.82
N GLU A 60 -1.96 -10.38 4.67
CA GLU A 60 -3.33 -10.61 5.09
C GLU A 60 -3.38 -10.74 6.59
N ILE A 61 -4.30 -10.00 7.20
CA ILE A 61 -4.43 -9.99 8.65
C ILE A 61 -5.82 -10.40 9.11
N ASN A 62 -6.68 -10.72 8.18
CA ASN A 62 -8.01 -11.17 8.55
C ASN A 62 -8.10 -12.66 8.59
#